data_4248c74b2e33a441fe944ee0df73d3d8
#
_entry.id   4248c74b2e33a441fe944ee0df73d3d8
#
_cell.length_a   1.000
_cell.length_b   1.000
_cell.length_c   1.000
_cell.angle_alpha   90.00
_cell.angle_beta   90.00
_cell.angle_gamma   90.00
#
_symmetry.space_group_name_H-M   'P 1'
#
loop_
_entity.id
_entity.type
_entity.pdbx_description
1 polymer ?
#
loop_
_entity_poly.entity_id
_entity_poly.type
_entity_poly.pdbx_seq_one_letter_code
_entity_poly.pdbx_strand_id
1 'polypeptide(L)' 'MNRAQKYFLHLPKGTHFEKIIDTEYGKENIYVSPDGKKHSIPTISDKIS' A
#
# COMPACT_ATOMS: atom_id res chain seq x y z
N MET A 1 -1.10 -15.07 6.39
CA MET A 1 -0.58 -13.95 5.59
C MET A 1 -1.70 -12.95 5.34
N ASN A 2 -1.49 -11.71 5.64
CA ASN A 2 -2.54 -10.74 5.43
C ASN A 2 -2.42 -10.09 4.06
N ARG A 3 -3.42 -9.30 3.70
CA ARG A 3 -3.48 -8.72 2.37
C ARG A 3 -2.38 -7.72 2.10
N ALA A 4 -1.96 -7.00 3.13
CA ALA A 4 -0.92 -6.00 2.95
C ALA A 4 0.37 -6.64 2.50
N GLN A 5 0.72 -7.77 3.08
CA GLN A 5 1.92 -8.48 2.66
C GLN A 5 1.84 -8.92 1.21
N LYS A 6 0.64 -9.32 0.79
CA LYS A 6 0.46 -9.76 -0.58
C LYS A 6 0.74 -8.63 -1.56
N TYR A 7 0.27 -7.44 -1.25
CA TYR A 7 0.53 -6.30 -2.12
C TYR A 7 2.02 -5.98 -2.18
N PHE A 8 2.69 -6.04 -1.04
CA PHE A 8 4.12 -5.75 -1.01
C PHE A 8 4.92 -6.71 -1.88
N LEU A 9 4.50 -7.95 -1.93
CA LEU A 9 5.22 -8.94 -2.72
C LEU A 9 5.17 -8.65 -4.21
N HIS A 10 4.23 -7.82 -4.63
CA HIS A 10 4.07 -7.48 -6.03
C HIS A 10 4.73 -6.17 -6.41
N LEU A 11 5.34 -5.49 -5.45
CA LEU A 11 5.94 -4.19 -5.74
C LEU A 11 7.38 -4.37 -6.21
N PRO A 12 7.84 -3.53 -7.14
CA PRO A 12 9.22 -3.60 -7.60
C PRO A 12 10.20 -3.32 -6.49
N LYS A 13 11.39 -3.87 -6.63
CA LYS A 13 12.44 -3.61 -5.69
C LYS A 13 12.78 -2.13 -5.70
N GLY A 14 12.98 -1.55 -4.52
CA GLY A 14 13.28 -0.13 -4.43
C GLY A 14 12.05 0.73 -4.25
N THR A 15 10.86 0.13 -4.23
CA THR A 15 9.65 0.87 -3.94
C THR A 15 9.69 1.38 -2.50
N HIS A 16 9.29 2.64 -2.32
CA HIS A 16 9.34 3.23 -1.00
C HIS A 16 8.03 3.93 -0.69
N PHE A 17 7.76 4.07 0.59
CA PHE A 17 6.56 4.74 1.08
C PHE A 17 6.65 6.24 0.82
N GLU A 18 5.56 6.83 0.35
CA GLU A 18 5.51 8.26 0.12
C GLU A 18 4.61 8.96 1.14
N LYS A 19 3.36 8.57 1.21
CA LYS A 19 2.41 9.26 2.09
C LYS A 19 1.18 8.41 2.33
N ILE A 20 0.39 8.84 3.30
CA ILE A 20 -0.92 8.27 3.57
C ILE A 20 -1.97 9.27 3.12
N ILE A 21 -3.03 8.78 2.50
CA ILE A 21 -4.18 9.62 2.15
C ILE A 21 -5.44 9.02 2.76
N ASP A 22 -6.42 9.88 3.02
CA ASP A 22 -7.73 9.47 3.51
C ASP A 22 -8.70 9.40 2.35
N THR A 23 -9.45 8.31 2.29
CA THR A 23 -10.48 8.14 1.28
C THR A 23 -11.79 7.81 1.98
N GLU A 24 -12.86 7.74 1.20
CA GLU A 24 -14.15 7.35 1.73
C GLU A 24 -14.13 5.95 2.30
N TYR A 25 -13.23 5.13 1.83
CA TYR A 25 -13.17 3.74 2.21
C TYR A 25 -12.12 3.46 3.27
N GLY A 26 -11.44 4.49 3.74
CA GLY A 26 -10.40 4.33 4.74
C GLY A 26 -9.11 4.96 4.27
N LYS A 27 -8.04 4.61 4.93
CA LYS A 27 -6.74 5.19 4.62
C LYS A 27 -6.00 4.32 3.63
N GLU A 28 -5.24 4.97 2.74
CA GLU A 28 -4.43 4.27 1.77
C GLU A 28 -3.00 4.76 1.85
N ASN A 29 -2.09 3.80 1.79
CA ASN A 29 -0.66 4.10 1.77
C ASN A 29 -0.21 4.20 0.32
N ILE A 30 0.50 5.28 0.00
CA ILE A 30 0.99 5.48 -1.34
C ILE A 30 2.48 5.17 -1.37
N TYR A 31 2.85 4.28 -2.26
CA TYR A 31 4.24 3.89 -2.48
C TYR A 31 4.66 4.29 -3.88
N VAL A 32 5.93 4.61 -4.04
CA VAL A 32 6.47 5.00 -5.33
C VAL A 32 7.58 4.04 -5.70
N SER A 33 7.48 3.48 -6.89
CA SER A 33 8.50 2.59 -7.39
C SER A 33 9.60 3.38 -8.11
N PRO A 34 10.76 2.76 -8.34
CA PRO A 34 11.88 3.48 -8.95
C PRO A 34 11.58 4.04 -10.33
N ASP A 35 10.61 3.48 -11.02
CA ASP A 35 10.25 3.97 -12.35
C ASP A 35 9.26 5.14 -12.28
N GLY A 36 8.94 5.61 -11.08
CA GLY A 36 8.08 6.76 -10.92
C GLY A 36 6.59 6.42 -10.81
N LYS A 37 6.24 5.17 -10.84
CA LYS A 37 4.84 4.78 -10.73
C LYS A 37 4.40 4.77 -9.29
N LYS A 38 3.15 5.20 -9.06
CA LYS A 38 2.58 5.22 -7.72
C LYS A 38 1.68 4.02 -7.54
N HIS A 39 1.75 3.45 -6.34
CA HIS A 39 0.98 2.28 -5.98
C HIS A 39 0.21 2.57 -4.71
N SER A 40 -1.08 2.32 -4.75
CA SER A 40 -1.93 2.56 -3.60
C SER A 40 -2.23 1.23 -2.92
N ILE A 41 -1.86 1.14 -1.66
CA ILE A 41 -2.09 -0.06 -0.86
C ILE A 41 -3.03 0.29 0.27
N PRO A 42 -4.23 -0.29 0.29
CA PRO A 42 -5.19 0.02 1.34
C PRO A 42 -4.65 -0.37 2.71
N THR A 43 -4.93 0.45 3.69
CA THR A 43 -4.64 0.10 5.06
C THR A 43 -5.79 -0.75 5.55
N ILE A 44 -5.57 -2.04 5.61
CA ILE A 44 -6.62 -2.97 5.96
C ILE A 44 -6.48 -3.35 7.41
N SER A 45 -7.55 -3.14 8.14
CA SER A 45 -7.59 -3.58 9.52
C SER A 45 -8.18 -4.97 9.55
N ASP A 46 -7.39 -5.92 9.96
CA ASP A 46 -7.85 -7.31 9.99
C ASP A 46 -8.37 -7.72 11.34
N LYS A 47 -8.41 -6.80 12.26
CA LYS A 47 -8.78 -7.15 13.62
C LYS A 47 -10.22 -7.63 13.72
N ILE A 48 -11.04 -7.26 12.80
CA ILE A 48 -12.43 -7.65 12.82
C ILE A 48 -12.70 -8.93 12.09
N SER A 49 -11.76 -9.37 11.35
CA SER A 49 -11.97 -10.59 10.57
C SER A 49 -11.76 -11.81 11.43
#